data_f938814d32f30887821bcfd05907bc5d
#
_entry.id   f938814d32f30887821bcfd05907bc5d
#
_cell.length_a   1.000
_cell.length_b   1.000
_cell.length_c   1.000
_cell.angle_alpha   90.00
_cell.angle_beta   90.00
_cell.angle_gamma   90.00
#
_symmetry.space_group_name_H-M   'P 1'
#
loop_
_entity.id
_entity.type
_entity.pdbx_description
1 polymer ?
#
loop_
_entity_poly.entity_id
_entity_poly.type
_entity_poly.pdbx_seq_one_letter_code
_entity_poly.pdbx_strand_id
1 'polypeptide(L)'
;KECRSLLKSKFESMKFVKYFLQKRSVTILLLLLVLGGGLLSYVKMGKLEDAPFTIKQALVLTPYPGASPSEVQSQVTDVLEESIQSLGELYYLKTENRAGLSKITVYVKKEIRADEMQQLWDKLRRKVNDVQSKLPADAGPSVVNDDFGDVLGVFYGLTGEGYSYRELEEQAKLIKNELLKVKDVAKVEIYGVQPPTIDVILTP
;
A
#
# COMPACT_ATOMS: atom_id res chain seq x y z
N LYS A 1 48.17 -28.24 -3.98
CA LYS A 1 47.10 -28.66 -3.03
C LYS A 1 45.70 -28.60 -3.65
N GLU A 2 45.43 -27.67 -4.57
CA GLU A 2 44.11 -27.52 -5.22
C GLU A 2 43.74 -28.69 -6.15
N CYS A 3 44.69 -29.21 -6.93
CA CYS A 3 44.42 -30.32 -7.86
C CYS A 3 43.97 -31.62 -7.14
N ARG A 4 44.43 -31.82 -5.90
CA ARG A 4 44.08 -32.98 -5.08
C ARG A 4 42.69 -32.89 -4.50
N SER A 5 42.20 -31.66 -4.22
CA SER A 5 40.83 -31.39 -3.72
C SER A 5 39.80 -31.58 -4.83
N LEU A 6 40.09 -31.12 -6.05
CA LEU A 6 39.25 -31.29 -7.23
C LEU A 6 39.09 -32.78 -7.65
N LEU A 7 40.18 -33.58 -7.58
CA LEU A 7 40.12 -35.00 -7.84
C LEU A 7 39.32 -35.76 -6.79
N LYS A 8 39.42 -35.37 -5.52
CA LYS A 8 38.65 -36.01 -4.42
C LYS A 8 37.16 -35.72 -4.54
N SER A 9 36.79 -34.49 -4.88
CA SER A 9 35.38 -34.09 -5.14
C SER A 9 34.79 -34.83 -6.34
N LYS A 10 35.54 -35.01 -7.43
CA LYS A 10 35.13 -35.74 -8.61
C LYS A 10 34.95 -37.24 -8.33
N PHE A 11 35.76 -37.82 -7.44
CA PHE A 11 35.67 -39.22 -7.06
C PHE A 11 34.49 -39.52 -6.15
N GLU A 12 34.14 -38.59 -5.24
CA GLU A 12 32.94 -38.71 -4.41
C GLU A 12 31.66 -38.54 -5.23
N SER A 13 31.63 -37.61 -6.17
CA SER A 13 30.53 -37.43 -7.11
C SER A 13 30.25 -38.69 -7.96
N MET A 14 31.30 -39.41 -8.40
CA MET A 14 31.14 -40.66 -9.14
C MET A 14 30.55 -41.79 -8.29
N LYS A 15 30.86 -41.88 -7.00
CA LYS A 15 30.26 -42.86 -6.09
C LYS A 15 28.77 -42.64 -5.92
N PHE A 16 28.36 -41.37 -5.79
CA PHE A 16 26.97 -40.95 -5.69
C PHE A 16 26.16 -41.36 -6.95
N VAL A 17 26.67 -41.01 -8.13
CA VAL A 17 26.04 -41.40 -9.40
C VAL A 17 25.93 -42.91 -9.55
N LYS A 18 27.00 -43.66 -9.22
CA LYS A 18 27.00 -45.11 -9.30
C LYS A 18 25.96 -45.74 -8.36
N TYR A 19 25.79 -45.19 -7.16
CA TYR A 19 24.77 -45.66 -6.20
C TYR A 19 23.36 -45.53 -6.77
N PHE A 20 23.01 -44.38 -7.35
CA PHE A 20 21.70 -44.17 -7.98
C PHE A 20 21.47 -45.03 -9.21
N LEU A 21 22.50 -45.28 -10.01
CA LEU A 21 22.41 -46.19 -11.18
C LEU A 21 22.19 -47.64 -10.73
N GLN A 22 22.76 -48.08 -9.63
CA GLN A 22 22.60 -49.42 -9.10
C GLN A 22 21.27 -49.66 -8.38
N LYS A 23 20.71 -48.62 -7.75
CA LYS A 23 19.46 -48.69 -6.98
C LYS A 23 18.29 -48.04 -7.74
N ARG A 24 17.84 -48.68 -8.81
CA ARG A 24 16.77 -48.19 -9.69
C ARG A 24 15.51 -47.76 -8.93
N SER A 25 15.09 -48.52 -7.90
CA SER A 25 13.91 -48.20 -7.10
C SER A 25 14.03 -46.88 -6.36
N VAL A 26 15.22 -46.58 -5.81
CA VAL A 26 15.49 -45.30 -5.10
C VAL A 26 15.49 -44.14 -6.08
N THR A 27 16.05 -44.33 -7.28
CA THR A 27 16.08 -43.28 -8.31
C THR A 27 14.69 -42.99 -8.84
N ILE A 28 13.85 -44.00 -9.09
CA ILE A 28 12.47 -43.84 -9.53
C ILE A 28 11.64 -43.13 -8.45
N LEU A 29 11.79 -43.54 -7.18
CA LEU A 29 11.08 -42.92 -6.07
C LEU A 29 11.43 -41.42 -5.95
N LEU A 30 12.73 -41.06 -6.03
CA LEU A 30 13.20 -39.68 -5.97
C LEU A 30 12.69 -38.86 -7.16
N LEU A 31 12.69 -39.46 -8.36
CA LEU A 31 12.18 -38.79 -9.55
C LEU A 31 10.67 -38.50 -9.42
N LEU A 32 9.88 -39.47 -8.93
CA LEU A 32 8.45 -39.30 -8.68
C LEU A 32 8.20 -38.23 -7.62
N LEU A 33 9.02 -38.15 -6.55
CA LEU A 33 8.91 -37.17 -5.52
C LEU A 33 9.22 -35.76 -6.07
N VAL A 34 10.24 -35.60 -6.89
CA VAL A 34 10.60 -34.32 -7.53
C VAL A 34 9.52 -33.91 -8.52
N LEU A 35 9.02 -34.83 -9.37
CA LEU A 35 7.93 -34.51 -10.29
C LEU A 35 6.63 -34.13 -9.56
N GLY A 36 6.24 -34.91 -8.56
CA GLY A 36 5.06 -34.63 -7.76
C GLY A 36 5.18 -33.30 -6.99
N GLY A 37 6.32 -33.06 -6.35
CA GLY A 37 6.61 -31.81 -5.66
C GLY A 37 6.66 -30.62 -6.62
N GLY A 38 7.27 -30.79 -7.79
CA GLY A 38 7.33 -29.76 -8.84
C GLY A 38 5.93 -29.39 -9.35
N LEU A 39 5.09 -30.38 -9.61
CA LEU A 39 3.71 -30.16 -10.06
C LEU A 39 2.88 -29.43 -9.00
N LEU A 40 2.97 -29.87 -7.75
CA LEU A 40 2.29 -29.20 -6.61
C LEU A 40 2.78 -27.76 -6.43
N SER A 41 4.08 -27.53 -6.55
CA SER A 41 4.68 -26.21 -6.46
C SER A 41 4.20 -25.30 -7.59
N TYR A 42 4.12 -25.82 -8.81
CA TYR A 42 3.63 -25.09 -9.98
C TYR A 42 2.16 -24.66 -9.82
N VAL A 43 1.30 -25.56 -9.31
CA VAL A 43 -0.12 -25.26 -9.07
C VAL A 43 -0.30 -24.20 -7.97
N LYS A 44 0.56 -24.22 -6.93
CA LYS A 44 0.52 -23.28 -5.81
C LYS A 44 1.26 -21.97 -6.07
N MET A 45 2.01 -21.90 -7.16
CA MET A 45 2.77 -20.70 -7.50
C MET A 45 1.82 -19.53 -7.79
N GLY A 46 2.08 -18.37 -7.20
CA GLY A 46 1.35 -17.14 -7.50
C GLY A 46 1.48 -16.78 -8.98
N LYS A 47 0.38 -16.32 -9.57
CA LYS A 47 0.30 -15.93 -11.00
C LYS A 47 0.25 -14.41 -11.16
N LEU A 48 0.87 -13.68 -10.26
CA LEU A 48 0.99 -12.23 -10.35
C LEU A 48 2.14 -11.89 -11.29
N GLU A 49 1.92 -10.92 -12.17
CA GLU A 49 2.94 -10.38 -13.07
C GLU A 49 4.07 -9.71 -12.26
N ASP A 50 3.70 -8.91 -11.28
CA ASP A 50 4.64 -8.28 -10.35
C ASP A 50 4.53 -8.88 -8.95
N ALA A 51 5.66 -8.89 -8.22
CA ALA A 51 5.66 -9.28 -6.83
C ALA A 51 4.79 -8.31 -6.02
N PRO A 52 3.94 -8.80 -5.08
CA PRO A 52 3.16 -7.91 -4.23
C PRO A 52 4.10 -7.01 -3.42
N PHE A 53 3.95 -5.71 -3.58
CA PHE A 53 4.69 -4.73 -2.80
C PHE A 53 3.75 -4.07 -1.78
N THR A 54 4.27 -3.80 -0.61
CA THR A 54 3.54 -3.11 0.45
C THR A 54 3.93 -1.64 0.43
N ILE A 55 2.94 -0.76 0.33
CA ILE A 55 3.13 0.68 0.41
C ILE A 55 3.47 1.03 1.86
N LYS A 56 4.69 1.53 2.08
CA LYS A 56 5.25 1.82 3.41
C LYS A 56 5.24 3.31 3.69
N GLN A 57 4.13 3.95 3.37
CA GLN A 57 3.92 5.38 3.56
C GLN A 57 2.46 5.66 3.88
N ALA A 58 2.22 6.66 4.72
CA ALA A 58 0.90 7.19 5.03
C ALA A 58 0.93 8.71 4.94
N LEU A 59 -0.23 9.28 4.67
CA LEU A 59 -0.42 10.72 4.51
C LEU A 59 -1.25 11.25 5.67
N VAL A 60 -0.73 12.27 6.36
CA VAL A 60 -1.46 13.00 7.40
C VAL A 60 -1.81 14.38 6.84
N LEU A 61 -3.08 14.68 6.78
CA LEU A 61 -3.62 15.95 6.29
C LEU A 61 -4.33 16.68 7.43
N THR A 62 -3.96 17.94 7.66
CA THR A 62 -4.60 18.80 8.67
C THR A 62 -4.96 20.13 8.03
N PRO A 63 -6.26 20.44 7.84
CA PRO A 63 -6.68 21.73 7.36
C PRO A 63 -6.55 22.79 8.48
N TYR A 64 -6.07 23.96 8.10
CA TYR A 64 -6.03 25.14 8.98
C TYR A 64 -6.43 26.38 8.18
N PRO A 65 -7.73 26.58 7.93
CA PRO A 65 -8.24 27.65 7.07
C PRO A 65 -7.79 29.05 7.55
N GLY A 66 -7.36 29.88 6.60
CA GLY A 66 -6.95 31.26 6.88
C GLY A 66 -5.50 31.42 7.35
N ALA A 67 -4.81 30.36 7.73
CA ALA A 67 -3.42 30.43 8.17
C ALA A 67 -2.44 30.53 6.99
N SER A 68 -1.38 31.31 7.19
CA SER A 68 -0.23 31.36 6.27
C SER A 68 0.59 30.08 6.36
N PRO A 69 1.43 29.75 5.35
CA PRO A 69 2.27 28.54 5.40
C PRO A 69 3.20 28.47 6.61
N SER A 70 3.69 29.62 7.10
CA SER A 70 4.55 29.70 8.29
C SER A 70 3.78 29.43 9.59
N GLU A 71 2.53 29.89 9.68
CA GLU A 71 1.66 29.59 10.83
C GLU A 71 1.25 28.11 10.82
N VAL A 72 0.91 27.55 9.64
CA VAL A 72 0.64 26.13 9.49
C VAL A 72 1.83 25.29 9.96
N GLN A 73 3.06 25.70 9.59
CA GLN A 73 4.26 25.02 10.03
C GLN A 73 4.39 25.05 11.56
N SER A 74 4.47 26.24 12.14
CA SER A 74 4.81 26.39 13.56
C SER A 74 3.72 25.90 14.53
N GLN A 75 2.44 26.03 14.15
CA GLN A 75 1.32 25.74 15.06
C GLN A 75 0.71 24.36 14.85
N VAL A 76 0.87 23.76 13.66
CA VAL A 76 0.26 22.48 13.33
C VAL A 76 1.32 21.44 13.00
N THR A 77 2.18 21.71 12.01
CA THR A 77 3.11 20.73 11.49
C THR A 77 4.15 20.32 12.51
N ASP A 78 4.81 21.28 13.17
CA ASP A 78 5.87 20.99 14.16
C ASP A 78 5.32 20.15 15.34
N VAL A 79 4.09 20.44 15.79
CA VAL A 79 3.43 19.68 16.87
C VAL A 79 3.13 18.25 16.46
N LEU A 80 2.64 18.05 15.23
CA LEU A 80 2.38 16.72 14.68
C LEU A 80 3.67 15.94 14.43
N GLU A 81 4.70 16.61 13.87
CA GLU A 81 6.00 15.98 13.62
C GLU A 81 6.65 15.47 14.90
N GLU A 82 6.68 16.27 15.98
CA GLU A 82 7.21 15.84 17.27
C GLU A 82 6.54 14.57 17.78
N SER A 83 5.21 14.49 17.67
CA SER A 83 4.48 13.28 18.05
C SER A 83 4.80 12.09 17.17
N ILE A 84 4.83 12.29 15.84
CA ILE A 84 5.09 11.21 14.87
C ILE A 84 6.54 10.72 14.96
N GLN A 85 7.52 11.60 15.23
CA GLN A 85 8.93 11.23 15.42
C GLN A 85 9.14 10.27 16.59
N SER A 86 8.22 10.24 17.55
CA SER A 86 8.27 9.27 18.65
C SER A 86 7.91 7.83 18.25
N LEU A 87 7.56 7.56 16.97
CA LEU A 87 7.37 6.21 16.43
C LEU A 87 8.72 5.53 16.17
N GLY A 88 8.97 4.39 16.81
CA GLY A 88 10.23 3.64 16.66
C GLY A 88 10.45 3.08 15.24
N GLU A 89 9.38 2.86 14.52
CA GLU A 89 9.34 2.31 13.17
C GLU A 89 9.47 3.37 12.06
N LEU A 90 9.55 4.65 12.43
CA LEU A 90 9.70 5.76 11.49
C LEU A 90 11.05 5.70 10.77
N TYR A 91 11.02 5.96 9.46
CA TYR A 91 12.22 6.14 8.65
C TYR A 91 12.52 7.64 8.45
N TYR A 92 11.61 8.39 7.83
CA TYR A 92 11.66 9.86 7.72
C TYR A 92 10.27 10.45 7.47
N LEU A 93 10.15 11.77 7.67
CA LEU A 93 8.98 12.56 7.34
C LEU A 93 9.29 13.47 6.16
N LYS A 94 8.29 13.66 5.31
CA LYS A 94 8.31 14.71 4.29
C LYS A 94 7.08 15.60 4.49
N THR A 95 7.30 16.89 4.70
CA THR A 95 6.24 17.85 4.97
C THR A 95 6.11 18.87 3.85
N GLU A 96 4.88 19.25 3.58
CA GLU A 96 4.51 20.30 2.64
C GLU A 96 3.47 21.20 3.32
N ASN A 97 3.86 22.46 3.61
CA ASN A 97 2.98 23.44 4.20
C ASN A 97 2.46 24.40 3.13
N ARG A 98 1.15 24.46 2.99
CA ARG A 98 0.46 25.40 2.09
C ARG A 98 -0.43 26.31 2.92
N ALA A 99 -0.87 27.41 2.32
CA ALA A 99 -1.88 28.27 2.97
C ALA A 99 -3.12 27.43 3.30
N GLY A 100 -3.47 27.35 4.58
CA GLY A 100 -4.63 26.62 5.06
C GLY A 100 -4.49 25.09 5.14
N LEU A 101 -3.32 24.48 4.85
CA LEU A 101 -3.18 23.03 4.84
C LEU A 101 -1.78 22.57 5.24
N SER A 102 -1.71 21.68 6.22
CA SER A 102 -0.51 20.86 6.51
C SER A 102 -0.65 19.48 5.88
N LYS A 103 0.40 19.04 5.16
CA LYS A 103 0.50 17.72 4.56
C LYS A 103 1.80 17.08 5.00
N ILE A 104 1.71 16.01 5.78
CA ILE A 104 2.85 15.24 6.26
C ILE A 104 2.81 13.85 5.65
N THR A 105 3.84 13.48 4.91
CA THR A 105 4.00 12.11 4.41
C THR A 105 4.94 11.36 5.34
N VAL A 106 4.44 10.30 5.93
CA VAL A 106 5.15 9.46 6.90
C VAL A 106 5.72 8.25 6.17
N TYR A 107 7.04 8.11 6.15
CA TYR A 107 7.72 6.94 5.58
C TYR A 107 8.23 6.05 6.70
N VAL A 108 7.93 4.77 6.64
CA VAL A 108 8.35 3.79 7.64
C VAL A 108 9.47 2.90 7.12
N LYS A 109 10.20 2.25 8.04
CA LYS A 109 11.36 1.41 7.73
C LYS A 109 11.00 0.27 6.76
N LYS A 110 11.92 -0.07 5.88
CA LYS A 110 11.71 -1.09 4.84
C LYS A 110 11.60 -2.51 5.39
N GLU A 111 12.16 -2.75 6.56
CA GLU A 111 12.22 -4.06 7.24
C GLU A 111 10.86 -4.49 7.82
N ILE A 112 9.91 -3.55 7.97
CA ILE A 112 8.59 -3.83 8.53
C ILE A 112 7.80 -4.72 7.56
N ARG A 113 7.19 -5.77 8.09
CA ARG A 113 6.44 -6.75 7.32
C ARG A 113 5.03 -6.25 7.01
N ALA A 114 4.43 -6.79 5.95
CA ALA A 114 3.09 -6.40 5.51
C ALA A 114 2.01 -6.64 6.57
N ASP A 115 2.14 -7.71 7.34
CA ASP A 115 1.23 -8.08 8.43
C ASP A 115 1.29 -7.13 9.64
N GLU A 116 2.40 -6.40 9.82
CA GLU A 116 2.60 -5.42 10.88
C GLU A 116 2.11 -4.01 10.52
N MET A 117 1.89 -3.74 9.22
CA MET A 117 1.58 -2.41 8.71
C MET A 117 0.28 -1.84 9.28
N GLN A 118 -0.78 -2.67 9.39
CA GLN A 118 -2.07 -2.22 9.93
C GLN A 118 -1.92 -1.72 11.37
N GLN A 119 -1.19 -2.47 12.20
CA GLN A 119 -0.92 -2.12 13.59
C GLN A 119 -0.11 -0.82 13.72
N LEU A 120 0.81 -0.61 12.77
CA LEU A 120 1.62 0.61 12.72
C LEU A 120 0.77 1.84 12.34
N TRP A 121 -0.13 1.71 11.36
CA TRP A 121 -1.03 2.79 11.00
C TRP A 121 -2.02 3.12 12.13
N ASP A 122 -2.46 2.13 12.90
CA ASP A 122 -3.26 2.35 14.10
C ASP A 122 -2.46 3.08 15.22
N LYS A 123 -1.17 2.77 15.36
CA LYS A 123 -0.29 3.54 16.26
C LYS A 123 -0.14 4.99 15.78
N LEU A 124 0.03 5.21 14.48
CA LEU A 124 0.12 6.54 13.88
C LEU A 124 -1.17 7.34 14.13
N ARG A 125 -2.35 6.75 13.88
CA ARG A 125 -3.65 7.39 14.15
C ARG A 125 -3.80 7.80 15.61
N ARG A 126 -3.43 6.93 16.55
CA ARG A 126 -3.44 7.28 17.99
C ARG A 126 -2.53 8.45 18.30
N LYS A 127 -1.29 8.44 17.80
CA LYS A 127 -0.32 9.52 18.00
C LYS A 127 -0.81 10.87 17.48
N VAL A 128 -1.42 10.87 16.30
CA VAL A 128 -2.01 12.08 15.69
C VAL A 128 -3.22 12.55 16.52
N ASN A 129 -4.08 11.64 16.97
CA ASN A 129 -5.24 11.98 17.78
C ASN A 129 -4.86 12.49 19.18
N ASP A 130 -3.82 11.95 19.79
CA ASP A 130 -3.35 12.35 21.14
C ASP A 130 -2.91 13.82 21.19
N VAL A 131 -2.42 14.36 20.07
CA VAL A 131 -1.99 15.76 19.99
C VAL A 131 -3.02 16.70 19.37
N GLN A 132 -4.16 16.19 18.93
CA GLN A 132 -5.23 17.01 18.33
C GLN A 132 -5.68 18.13 19.26
N SER A 133 -5.72 17.89 20.57
CA SER A 133 -6.10 18.91 21.58
C SER A 133 -5.05 20.01 21.78
N LYS A 134 -3.81 19.82 21.27
CA LYS A 134 -2.73 20.82 21.34
C LYS A 134 -2.70 21.73 20.12
N LEU A 135 -3.44 21.37 19.08
CA LEU A 135 -3.56 22.17 17.86
C LEU A 135 -4.49 23.38 18.10
N PRO A 136 -4.35 24.46 17.32
CA PRO A 136 -5.25 25.62 17.38
C PRO A 136 -6.72 25.20 17.21
N ALA A 137 -7.63 25.90 17.87
CA ALA A 137 -9.07 25.58 17.79
C ALA A 137 -9.65 25.72 16.38
N ASP A 138 -9.07 26.56 15.54
CA ASP A 138 -9.45 26.78 14.15
C ASP A 138 -8.81 25.75 13.19
N ALA A 139 -7.87 24.94 13.68
CA ALA A 139 -7.35 23.81 12.91
C ALA A 139 -8.38 22.68 12.88
N GLY A 140 -8.67 22.19 11.70
CA GLY A 140 -9.58 21.05 11.54
C GLY A 140 -8.97 19.74 12.03
N PRO A 141 -9.75 18.65 12.03
CA PRO A 141 -9.27 17.35 12.44
C PRO A 141 -8.18 16.84 11.50
N SER A 142 -7.14 16.26 12.08
CA SER A 142 -6.06 15.62 11.32
C SER A 142 -6.53 14.25 10.80
N VAL A 143 -6.46 14.05 9.49
CA VAL A 143 -6.88 12.81 8.83
C VAL A 143 -5.64 12.02 8.42
N VAL A 144 -5.56 10.76 8.84
CA VAL A 144 -4.50 9.83 8.43
C VAL A 144 -5.04 8.94 7.32
N ASN A 145 -4.43 9.05 6.13
CA ASN A 145 -4.75 8.24 4.97
C ASN A 145 -3.57 7.30 4.67
N ASP A 146 -3.76 6.02 4.85
CA ASP A 146 -2.82 4.95 4.55
C ASP A 146 -3.12 4.24 3.21
N ASP A 147 -4.26 4.55 2.58
CA ASP A 147 -4.71 3.95 1.31
C ASP A 147 -4.38 4.81 0.07
N PHE A 148 -3.69 5.95 0.25
CA PHE A 148 -3.51 6.90 -0.85
C PHE A 148 -2.63 6.40 -2.00
N GLY A 149 -1.92 5.32 -1.81
CA GLY A 149 -1.06 4.69 -2.81
C GLY A 149 -1.66 3.43 -3.43
N ASP A 150 -2.92 3.11 -3.15
CA ASP A 150 -3.58 1.94 -3.72
C ASP A 150 -3.58 2.00 -5.25
N VAL A 151 -3.17 0.89 -5.86
CA VAL A 151 -3.16 0.75 -7.32
C VAL A 151 -4.47 0.10 -7.74
N LEU A 152 -5.24 0.81 -8.56
CA LEU A 152 -6.45 0.29 -9.18
C LEU A 152 -6.06 -0.45 -10.47
N GLY A 153 -6.29 -1.75 -10.52
CA GLY A 153 -5.90 -2.62 -11.64
C GLY A 153 -6.73 -2.42 -12.91
N VAL A 154 -7.94 -1.85 -12.78
CA VAL A 154 -8.87 -1.66 -13.91
C VAL A 154 -9.48 -0.27 -13.85
N PHE A 155 -9.52 0.42 -15.00
CA PHE A 155 -10.12 1.73 -15.15
C PHE A 155 -11.16 1.70 -16.27
N TYR A 156 -12.38 2.13 -15.97
CA TYR A 156 -13.48 2.22 -16.91
C TYR A 156 -13.94 3.68 -17.08
N GLY A 157 -14.20 4.09 -18.33
CA GLY A 157 -14.87 5.36 -18.61
C GLY A 157 -16.37 5.14 -18.78
N LEU A 158 -17.17 5.89 -18.03
CA LEU A 158 -18.63 5.94 -18.19
C LEU A 158 -19.01 7.15 -19.04
N THR A 159 -19.61 6.91 -20.20
CA THR A 159 -20.08 7.94 -21.10
C THR A 159 -21.54 7.72 -21.43
N GLY A 160 -22.30 8.79 -21.69
CA GLY A 160 -23.71 8.71 -22.08
C GLY A 160 -24.09 9.97 -22.84
N GLU A 161 -24.60 9.81 -24.08
CA GLU A 161 -25.13 10.93 -24.86
C GLU A 161 -26.50 11.35 -24.30
N GLY A 162 -26.68 12.64 -24.02
CA GLY A 162 -27.92 13.19 -23.50
C GLY A 162 -28.11 13.08 -21.99
N TYR A 163 -27.15 12.50 -21.25
CA TYR A 163 -27.18 12.43 -19.79
C TYR A 163 -26.40 13.58 -19.17
N SER A 164 -26.92 14.15 -18.09
CA SER A 164 -26.21 15.13 -17.28
C SER A 164 -25.14 14.44 -16.41
N TYR A 165 -24.13 15.20 -15.94
CA TYR A 165 -23.10 14.65 -15.04
C TYR A 165 -23.68 14.06 -13.76
N ARG A 166 -24.79 14.60 -13.25
CA ARG A 166 -25.48 14.09 -12.08
C ARG A 166 -26.10 12.72 -12.34
N GLU A 167 -26.74 12.54 -13.48
CA GLU A 167 -27.34 11.24 -13.86
C GLU A 167 -26.23 10.19 -14.07
N LEU A 168 -25.11 10.57 -14.69
CA LEU A 168 -23.95 9.71 -14.85
C LEU A 168 -23.36 9.31 -13.48
N GLU A 169 -23.28 10.24 -12.52
CA GLU A 169 -22.84 9.95 -11.15
C GLU A 169 -23.76 8.96 -10.46
N GLU A 170 -25.08 9.11 -10.58
CA GLU A 170 -26.06 8.17 -10.00
C GLU A 170 -25.89 6.77 -10.59
N GLN A 171 -25.71 6.67 -11.91
CA GLN A 171 -25.44 5.39 -12.57
C GLN A 171 -24.08 4.80 -12.14
N ALA A 172 -23.03 5.62 -12.02
CA ALA A 172 -21.75 5.17 -11.52
C ALA A 172 -21.82 4.61 -10.10
N LYS A 173 -22.63 5.23 -9.23
CA LYS A 173 -22.90 4.72 -7.87
C LYS A 173 -23.61 3.37 -7.87
N LEU A 174 -24.59 3.18 -8.77
CA LEU A 174 -25.26 1.89 -8.93
C LEU A 174 -24.28 0.82 -9.38
N ILE A 175 -23.48 1.11 -10.42
CA ILE A 175 -22.45 0.20 -10.93
C ILE A 175 -21.44 -0.14 -9.84
N LYS A 176 -20.96 0.84 -9.08
CA LYS A 176 -20.06 0.62 -7.93
C LYS A 176 -20.65 -0.37 -6.94
N ASN A 177 -21.91 -0.19 -6.57
CA ASN A 177 -22.60 -1.05 -5.60
C ASN A 177 -22.74 -2.49 -6.12
N GLU A 178 -23.00 -2.67 -7.41
CA GLU A 178 -23.08 -4.01 -8.02
C GLU A 178 -21.70 -4.66 -8.12
N LEU A 179 -20.67 -3.90 -8.51
CA LEU A 179 -19.29 -4.40 -8.58
C LEU A 179 -18.76 -4.85 -7.22
N LEU A 180 -19.09 -4.15 -6.14
CA LEU A 180 -18.68 -4.53 -4.78
C LEU A 180 -19.30 -5.85 -4.29
N LYS A 181 -20.34 -6.35 -4.95
CA LYS A 181 -20.93 -7.66 -4.66
C LYS A 181 -20.19 -8.82 -5.35
N VAL A 182 -19.36 -8.50 -6.34
CA VAL A 182 -18.59 -9.51 -7.08
C VAL A 182 -17.45 -10.01 -6.19
N LYS A 183 -17.28 -11.33 -6.13
CA LYS A 183 -16.19 -11.96 -5.39
C LYS A 183 -14.84 -11.43 -5.89
N ASP A 184 -13.93 -11.18 -4.96
CA ASP A 184 -12.56 -10.71 -5.20
C ASP A 184 -12.44 -9.23 -5.65
N VAL A 185 -13.55 -8.45 -5.65
CA VAL A 185 -13.52 -7.00 -5.80
C VAL A 185 -13.41 -6.36 -4.41
N ALA A 186 -12.22 -5.81 -4.10
CA ALA A 186 -11.96 -5.22 -2.80
C ALA A 186 -12.38 -3.74 -2.71
N LYS A 187 -12.18 -2.98 -3.79
CA LYS A 187 -12.38 -1.52 -3.79
C LYS A 187 -12.84 -1.03 -5.16
N VAL A 188 -13.77 -0.09 -5.19
CA VAL A 188 -14.21 0.61 -6.40
C VAL A 188 -14.26 2.10 -6.09
N GLU A 189 -13.54 2.90 -6.86
CA GLU A 189 -13.52 4.36 -6.74
C GLU A 189 -14.17 5.03 -7.94
N ILE A 190 -14.82 6.16 -7.72
CA ILE A 190 -15.45 6.97 -8.77
C ILE A 190 -14.66 8.27 -8.86
N TYR A 191 -14.15 8.57 -10.05
CA TYR A 191 -13.43 9.80 -10.35
C TYR A 191 -14.24 10.71 -11.27
N GLY A 192 -13.94 12.01 -11.24
CA GLY A 192 -14.57 13.00 -12.12
C GLY A 192 -15.96 13.48 -11.66
N VAL A 193 -16.33 13.18 -10.41
CA VAL A 193 -17.58 13.71 -9.85
C VAL A 193 -17.50 15.22 -9.70
N GLN A 194 -18.51 15.93 -10.19
CA GLN A 194 -18.66 17.38 -10.04
C GLN A 194 -19.62 17.65 -8.88
N PRO A 195 -19.15 18.18 -7.73
CA PRO A 195 -20.05 18.52 -6.63
C PRO A 195 -21.02 19.63 -7.06
N PRO A 196 -22.31 19.52 -6.76
CA PRO A 196 -23.26 20.57 -7.05
C PRO A 196 -22.91 21.83 -6.24
N THR A 197 -22.78 22.97 -6.89
CA THR A 197 -22.55 24.27 -6.26
C THR A 197 -23.76 25.17 -6.46
N ILE A 198 -24.07 25.97 -5.46
CA ILE A 198 -25.08 27.05 -5.55
C ILE A 198 -24.32 28.37 -5.47
N ASP A 199 -24.21 29.04 -6.60
CA ASP A 199 -23.60 30.36 -6.67
C ASP A 199 -24.64 31.45 -6.41
N VAL A 200 -24.43 32.24 -5.36
CA VAL A 200 -25.24 33.41 -5.06
C VAL A 200 -24.50 34.65 -5.56
N ILE A 201 -24.95 35.19 -6.69
CA ILE A 201 -24.37 36.40 -7.28
C ILE A 201 -25.18 37.60 -6.76
N LEU A 202 -24.54 38.45 -5.97
CA LEU A 202 -25.11 39.74 -5.58
C LEU A 202 -24.75 40.75 -6.67
N THR A 203 -25.76 41.18 -7.40
CA THR A 203 -25.61 42.34 -8.34
C THR A 203 -25.80 43.63 -7.54
N PRO A 204 -24.91 44.65 -7.72
CA PRO A 204 -25.01 45.94 -7.03
C PRO A 204 -26.24 46.76 -7.47
#